data_976b5ccd04c0b198cd7ee74eb2255330
#
_entry.id   976b5ccd04c0b198cd7ee74eb2255330
#
_cell.length_a   1.000
_cell.length_b   1.000
_cell.length_c   1.000
_cell.angle_alpha   90.00
_cell.angle_beta   90.00
_cell.angle_gamma   90.00
#
_symmetry.space_group_name_H-M   'P 1'
#
loop_
_entity.id
_entity.type
_entity.pdbx_description
1 polymer ?
#
loop_
_entity_poly.entity_id
_entity_poly.type
_entity_poly.pdbx_seq_one_letter_code
_entity_poly.pdbx_strand_id
1 'polypeptide(L)'
;MKRKTLFIILATLVLSLTSCAMSTDEIATYLTSIDSSYQNGAYEQAQTEIEKLNKSTKNMTEEQKSKYEELQPLIEYATQKSGEINNALNDAQGLCDQKMYYEASQALDKISTDYKLPPTEQKKLDEEKTTAENGIKSVKITDALKNVETIYNGGDYDKATAELSKIETSNLTDAQSQKYQSLQTNIANAKAAAEKAAAEKAAAEAKAKQGISQSQAENLVLNTFNASDRAELKCVVYDQSSSCYYVRVLWHNDYTDRYNLVGDYIVDRFTGAVTKN
;
A
#
# COMPACT_ATOMS: atom_id res chain seq x y z
N MET A 1 -8.63 14.14 -26.66
CA MET A 1 -7.38 13.87 -27.41
C MET A 1 -7.70 13.02 -28.62
N LYS A 2 -7.30 13.45 -29.82
CA LYS A 2 -7.72 12.88 -31.11
C LYS A 2 -7.01 11.55 -31.34
N ARG A 3 -7.77 10.44 -31.39
CA ARG A 3 -7.28 9.12 -31.82
C ARG A 3 -6.91 9.22 -33.29
N LYS A 4 -5.62 9.12 -33.62
CA LYS A 4 -5.15 8.91 -34.99
C LYS A 4 -5.30 7.41 -35.29
N THR A 5 -6.40 7.06 -35.92
CA THR A 5 -6.58 5.77 -36.56
C THR A 5 -5.59 5.67 -37.71
N LEU A 6 -4.59 4.81 -37.57
CA LEU A 6 -3.69 4.43 -38.65
C LEU A 6 -4.46 3.49 -39.58
N PHE A 7 -4.98 4.04 -40.67
CA PHE A 7 -5.55 3.24 -41.77
C PHE A 7 -4.39 2.56 -42.50
N ILE A 8 -4.20 1.26 -42.23
CA ILE A 8 -3.44 0.38 -43.12
C ILE A 8 -4.32 0.24 -44.36
N ILE A 9 -3.90 0.85 -45.45
CA ILE A 9 -4.53 0.69 -46.75
C ILE A 9 -4.21 -0.73 -47.20
N LEU A 10 -5.12 -1.64 -46.92
CA LEU A 10 -5.15 -2.97 -47.47
C LEU A 10 -5.49 -2.78 -48.98
N ALA A 11 -4.50 -2.85 -49.83
CA ALA A 11 -4.72 -2.92 -51.28
C ALA A 11 -5.38 -4.26 -51.58
N THR A 12 -6.72 -4.29 -51.48
CA THR A 12 -7.52 -5.39 -51.95
C THR A 12 -7.45 -5.39 -53.47
N LEU A 13 -6.52 -6.19 -54.00
CA LEU A 13 -6.55 -6.59 -55.40
C LEU A 13 -7.74 -7.53 -55.55
N VAL A 14 -8.91 -6.98 -55.95
CA VAL A 14 -10.08 -7.76 -56.35
C VAL A 14 -9.73 -8.43 -57.67
N LEU A 15 -9.08 -9.60 -57.61
CA LEU A 15 -8.94 -10.51 -58.75
C LEU A 15 -10.30 -11.19 -58.97
N SER A 16 -10.97 -10.80 -60.03
CA SER A 16 -12.18 -11.43 -60.59
C SER A 16 -11.97 -12.97 -60.66
N LEU A 17 -12.90 -13.69 -60.06
CA LEU A 17 -13.02 -15.15 -60.07
C LEU A 17 -13.39 -15.63 -61.47
N THR A 18 -12.42 -15.68 -62.35
CA THR A 18 -12.41 -16.64 -63.45
C THR A 18 -11.63 -17.86 -63.02
N SER A 19 -12.22 -19.04 -63.14
CA SER A 19 -11.64 -20.35 -62.81
C SER A 19 -10.52 -20.69 -63.78
N CYS A 20 -9.50 -19.84 -63.94
CA CYS A 20 -8.25 -20.13 -64.60
C CYS A 20 -7.27 -20.67 -63.58
N ALA A 21 -6.74 -21.86 -63.79
CA ALA A 21 -5.59 -22.40 -63.04
C ALA A 21 -4.43 -21.37 -63.16
N MET A 22 -3.79 -21.05 -62.03
CA MET A 22 -2.65 -20.12 -62.00
C MET A 22 -1.55 -20.57 -62.94
N SER A 23 -0.89 -19.62 -63.58
CA SER A 23 0.32 -19.90 -64.36
C SER A 23 1.50 -20.20 -63.41
N THR A 24 2.53 -20.81 -63.93
CA THR A 24 3.76 -21.13 -63.18
C THR A 24 4.40 -19.89 -62.56
N ASP A 25 4.39 -18.71 -63.22
CA ASP A 25 4.95 -17.47 -62.74
C ASP A 25 4.09 -16.86 -61.62
N GLU A 26 2.77 -16.96 -61.73
CA GLU A 26 1.84 -16.55 -60.65
C GLU A 26 2.02 -17.41 -59.42
N ILE A 27 2.21 -18.74 -59.56
CA ILE A 27 2.50 -19.65 -58.46
C ILE A 27 3.80 -19.27 -57.76
N ALA A 28 4.87 -18.94 -58.49
CA ALA A 28 6.13 -18.50 -57.93
C ALA A 28 5.98 -17.23 -57.09
N THR A 29 5.20 -16.27 -57.61
CA THR A 29 4.88 -15.01 -56.92
C THR A 29 4.09 -15.27 -55.63
N TYR A 30 3.09 -16.15 -55.67
CA TYR A 30 2.32 -16.52 -54.49
C TYR A 30 3.17 -17.24 -53.43
N LEU A 31 4.02 -18.20 -53.81
CA LEU A 31 4.91 -18.87 -52.87
C LEU A 31 5.87 -17.91 -52.17
N THR A 32 6.36 -16.90 -52.90
CA THR A 32 7.20 -15.83 -52.31
C THR A 32 6.41 -14.96 -51.32
N SER A 33 5.16 -14.63 -51.67
CA SER A 33 4.25 -13.88 -50.78
C SER A 33 3.93 -14.64 -49.51
N ILE A 34 3.63 -15.94 -49.63
CA ILE A 34 3.32 -16.86 -48.53
C ILE A 34 4.53 -16.96 -47.59
N ASP A 35 5.72 -17.19 -48.11
CA ASP A 35 6.94 -17.26 -47.30
C ASP A 35 7.20 -15.95 -46.57
N SER A 36 7.04 -14.84 -47.25
CA SER A 36 7.15 -13.48 -46.63
C SER A 36 6.10 -13.28 -45.53
N SER A 37 4.86 -13.63 -45.77
CA SER A 37 3.78 -13.55 -44.76
C SER A 37 4.07 -14.42 -43.54
N TYR A 38 4.53 -15.65 -43.76
CA TYR A 38 4.95 -16.57 -42.70
C TYR A 38 6.11 -16.00 -41.88
N GLN A 39 7.19 -15.54 -42.54
CA GLN A 39 8.36 -14.96 -41.86
C GLN A 39 8.03 -13.68 -41.06
N ASN A 40 7.01 -12.95 -41.47
CA ASN A 40 6.52 -11.75 -40.78
C ASN A 40 5.48 -12.04 -39.71
N GLY A 41 5.10 -13.30 -39.48
CA GLY A 41 4.09 -13.69 -38.50
C GLY A 41 2.64 -13.42 -38.93
N ALA A 42 2.40 -13.15 -40.22
CA ALA A 42 1.06 -12.97 -40.78
C ALA A 42 0.46 -14.33 -41.17
N TYR A 43 0.31 -15.22 -40.18
CA TYR A 43 0.00 -16.65 -40.39
C TYR A 43 -1.38 -16.88 -41.01
N GLU A 44 -2.41 -16.13 -40.62
CA GLU A 44 -3.75 -16.22 -41.22
C GLU A 44 -3.73 -15.82 -42.69
N GLN A 45 -2.93 -14.81 -43.06
CA GLN A 45 -2.74 -14.41 -44.44
C GLN A 45 -2.01 -15.50 -45.21
N ALA A 46 -0.90 -16.03 -44.67
CA ALA A 46 -0.17 -17.13 -45.26
C ALA A 46 -1.05 -18.38 -45.46
N GLN A 47 -1.89 -18.71 -44.47
CA GLN A 47 -2.87 -19.79 -44.54
C GLN A 47 -3.88 -19.58 -45.65
N THR A 48 -4.43 -18.38 -45.76
CA THR A 48 -5.40 -18.00 -46.82
C THR A 48 -4.77 -18.10 -48.22
N GLU A 49 -3.51 -17.70 -48.36
CA GLU A 49 -2.80 -17.72 -49.65
C GLU A 49 -2.41 -19.15 -50.04
N ILE A 50 -1.97 -19.99 -49.07
CA ILE A 50 -1.61 -21.40 -49.37
C ILE A 50 -2.86 -22.23 -49.75
N GLU A 51 -3.98 -21.99 -49.13
CA GLU A 51 -5.26 -22.62 -49.48
C GLU A 51 -5.71 -22.28 -50.92
N LYS A 52 -5.45 -21.06 -51.42
CA LYS A 52 -5.68 -20.70 -52.83
C LYS A 52 -4.79 -21.49 -53.79
N LEU A 53 -3.50 -21.68 -53.41
CA LEU A 53 -2.57 -22.46 -54.23
C LEU A 53 -2.92 -23.95 -54.32
N ASN A 54 -3.64 -24.47 -53.32
CA ASN A 54 -4.04 -25.88 -53.25
C ASN A 54 -4.82 -26.31 -54.52
N LYS A 55 -5.57 -25.36 -55.13
CA LYS A 55 -6.34 -25.59 -56.37
C LYS A 55 -5.46 -25.61 -57.61
N SER A 56 -4.20 -25.17 -57.55
CA SER A 56 -3.28 -25.03 -58.68
C SER A 56 -2.04 -25.96 -58.59
N THR A 57 -2.03 -26.89 -57.64
CA THR A 57 -0.90 -27.82 -57.41
C THR A 57 -0.49 -28.62 -58.64
N LYS A 58 -1.44 -28.89 -59.55
CA LYS A 58 -1.18 -29.62 -60.79
C LYS A 58 -0.33 -28.83 -61.82
N ASN A 59 -0.23 -27.50 -61.66
CA ASN A 59 0.53 -26.63 -62.52
C ASN A 59 1.88 -26.22 -61.91
N MET A 60 2.23 -26.74 -60.75
CA MET A 60 3.50 -26.48 -60.09
C MET A 60 4.64 -27.25 -60.77
N THR A 61 5.79 -26.60 -60.88
CA THR A 61 7.05 -27.29 -61.11
C THR A 61 7.41 -28.15 -59.91
N GLU A 62 8.35 -29.11 -60.04
CA GLU A 62 8.82 -29.93 -58.91
C GLU A 62 9.41 -29.05 -57.78
N GLU A 63 10.12 -27.98 -58.13
CA GLU A 63 10.67 -27.03 -57.15
C GLU A 63 9.57 -26.27 -56.41
N GLN A 64 8.56 -25.81 -57.13
CA GLN A 64 7.42 -25.11 -56.52
C GLN A 64 6.60 -26.04 -55.62
N LYS A 65 6.43 -27.29 -56.02
CA LYS A 65 5.75 -28.31 -55.24
C LYS A 65 6.51 -28.62 -53.94
N SER A 66 7.82 -28.78 -54.03
CA SER A 66 8.68 -29.00 -52.86
C SER A 66 8.59 -27.86 -51.87
N LYS A 67 8.60 -26.57 -52.32
CA LYS A 67 8.44 -25.40 -51.49
C LYS A 67 7.04 -25.32 -50.87
N TYR A 68 6.01 -25.63 -51.62
CA TYR A 68 4.63 -25.70 -51.12
C TYR A 68 4.48 -26.76 -50.03
N GLU A 69 4.99 -27.99 -50.22
CA GLU A 69 4.96 -29.08 -49.26
C GLU A 69 5.79 -28.78 -48.00
N GLU A 70 6.83 -27.93 -48.08
CA GLU A 70 7.59 -27.43 -46.95
C GLU A 70 6.78 -26.41 -46.15
N LEU A 71 6.16 -25.43 -46.81
CA LEU A 71 5.49 -24.30 -46.17
C LEU A 71 4.14 -24.68 -45.54
N GLN A 72 3.36 -25.56 -46.17
CA GLN A 72 2.01 -25.92 -45.74
C GLN A 72 1.96 -26.36 -44.26
N PRO A 73 2.69 -27.39 -43.81
CA PRO A 73 2.63 -27.83 -42.42
C PRO A 73 3.18 -26.78 -41.41
N LEU A 74 4.14 -25.96 -41.84
CA LEU A 74 4.67 -24.88 -41.00
C LEU A 74 3.62 -23.80 -40.75
N ILE A 75 2.86 -23.44 -41.78
CA ILE A 75 1.82 -22.42 -41.71
C ILE A 75 0.61 -22.94 -40.89
N GLU A 76 0.18 -24.19 -41.14
CA GLU A 76 -0.90 -24.79 -40.35
C GLU A 76 -0.56 -24.86 -38.87
N TYR A 77 0.65 -25.28 -38.52
CA TYR A 77 1.11 -25.30 -37.13
C TYR A 77 1.17 -23.88 -36.52
N ALA A 78 1.73 -22.91 -37.27
CA ALA A 78 1.86 -21.54 -36.81
C ALA A 78 0.48 -20.88 -36.60
N THR A 79 -0.47 -21.11 -37.51
CA THR A 79 -1.83 -20.58 -37.40
C THR A 79 -2.57 -21.16 -36.18
N GLN A 80 -2.46 -22.47 -35.97
CA GLN A 80 -3.04 -23.12 -34.78
C GLN A 80 -2.45 -22.54 -33.49
N LYS A 81 -1.11 -22.45 -33.41
CA LYS A 81 -0.43 -21.93 -32.23
C LYS A 81 -0.76 -20.47 -31.95
N SER A 82 -0.84 -19.62 -32.98
CA SER A 82 -1.29 -18.25 -32.85
C SER A 82 -2.72 -18.17 -32.27
N GLY A 83 -3.62 -19.03 -32.73
CA GLY A 83 -4.98 -19.13 -32.17
C GLY A 83 -5.00 -19.53 -30.69
N GLU A 84 -4.22 -20.54 -30.30
CA GLU A 84 -4.10 -20.99 -28.90
C GLU A 84 -3.56 -19.85 -28.00
N ILE A 85 -2.54 -19.12 -28.47
CA ILE A 85 -1.92 -18.00 -27.74
C ILE A 85 -2.90 -16.83 -27.60
N ASN A 86 -3.60 -16.49 -28.68
CA ASN A 86 -4.60 -15.41 -28.62
C ASN A 86 -5.74 -15.70 -27.62
N ASN A 87 -6.17 -16.96 -27.54
CA ASN A 87 -7.15 -17.37 -26.54
C ASN A 87 -6.57 -17.23 -25.13
N ALA A 88 -5.34 -17.70 -24.89
CA ALA A 88 -4.68 -17.57 -23.59
C ALA A 88 -4.46 -16.09 -23.18
N LEU A 89 -4.13 -15.21 -24.14
CA LEU A 89 -4.01 -13.76 -23.90
C LEU A 89 -5.37 -13.14 -23.54
N ASN A 90 -6.44 -13.53 -24.22
CA ASN A 90 -7.80 -13.05 -23.91
C ASN A 90 -8.27 -13.52 -22.52
N ASP A 91 -7.96 -14.77 -22.16
CA ASP A 91 -8.27 -15.31 -20.82
C ASP A 91 -7.50 -14.57 -19.75
N ALA A 92 -6.21 -14.30 -19.96
CA ALA A 92 -5.39 -13.53 -19.03
C ALA A 92 -5.90 -12.09 -18.85
N GLN A 93 -6.31 -11.43 -19.94
CA GLN A 93 -6.96 -10.13 -19.88
C GLN A 93 -8.25 -10.18 -19.05
N GLY A 94 -9.10 -11.18 -19.27
CA GLY A 94 -10.32 -11.39 -18.47
C GLY A 94 -10.04 -11.58 -16.98
N LEU A 95 -8.93 -12.23 -16.61
CA LEU A 95 -8.47 -12.34 -15.23
C LEU A 95 -8.01 -10.99 -14.67
N CYS A 96 -7.27 -10.19 -15.45
CA CYS A 96 -6.88 -8.83 -15.06
C CYS A 96 -8.09 -7.92 -14.81
N ASP A 97 -9.10 -7.99 -15.66
CA ASP A 97 -10.34 -7.21 -15.51
C ASP A 97 -11.11 -7.58 -14.23
N GLN A 98 -11.01 -8.85 -13.82
CA GLN A 98 -11.54 -9.35 -12.55
C GLN A 98 -10.62 -9.08 -11.35
N LYS A 99 -9.49 -8.42 -11.55
CA LYS A 99 -8.44 -8.15 -10.55
C LYS A 99 -7.76 -9.41 -9.99
N MET A 100 -7.82 -10.51 -10.71
CA MET A 100 -7.15 -11.78 -10.41
C MET A 100 -5.74 -11.78 -11.02
N TYR A 101 -4.92 -10.83 -10.58
CA TYR A 101 -3.62 -10.54 -11.23
C TYR A 101 -2.58 -11.65 -11.08
N TYR A 102 -2.62 -12.42 -9.98
CA TYR A 102 -1.71 -13.55 -9.78
C TYR A 102 -2.04 -14.70 -10.75
N GLU A 103 -3.32 -14.99 -10.92
CA GLU A 103 -3.81 -15.99 -11.86
C GLU A 103 -3.53 -15.58 -13.30
N ALA A 104 -3.71 -14.29 -13.61
CA ALA A 104 -3.35 -13.73 -14.92
C ALA A 104 -1.86 -13.89 -15.21
N SER A 105 -0.99 -13.54 -14.27
CA SER A 105 0.46 -13.70 -14.39
C SER A 105 0.84 -15.17 -14.62
N GLN A 106 0.27 -16.10 -13.86
CA GLN A 106 0.52 -17.53 -14.02
C GLN A 106 0.02 -18.07 -15.37
N ALA A 107 -1.08 -17.56 -15.90
CA ALA A 107 -1.60 -17.92 -17.22
C ALA A 107 -0.66 -17.42 -18.32
N LEU A 108 -0.18 -16.18 -18.22
CA LEU A 108 0.77 -15.58 -19.17
C LEU A 108 2.15 -16.30 -19.18
N ASP A 109 2.61 -16.78 -18.03
CA ASP A 109 3.88 -17.51 -17.91
C ASP A 109 3.83 -18.91 -18.56
N LYS A 110 2.64 -19.46 -18.76
CA LYS A 110 2.43 -20.74 -19.45
C LYS A 110 2.45 -20.61 -20.97
N ILE A 111 2.38 -19.39 -21.50
CA ILE A 111 2.48 -19.17 -22.95
C ILE A 111 3.89 -19.57 -23.37
N SER A 112 3.97 -20.64 -24.21
CA SER A 112 5.25 -21.22 -24.65
C SER A 112 6.04 -20.19 -25.45
N THR A 113 7.35 -20.08 -25.15
CA THR A 113 8.29 -19.24 -25.89
C THR A 113 9.01 -20.02 -27.00
N ASP A 114 8.67 -21.31 -27.19
CA ASP A 114 9.29 -22.16 -28.23
C ASP A 114 8.82 -21.80 -29.65
N TYR A 115 7.87 -20.90 -29.72
CA TYR A 115 7.27 -20.39 -30.93
C TYR A 115 7.51 -18.90 -31.06
N LYS A 116 8.00 -18.46 -32.25
CA LYS A 116 8.20 -17.03 -32.52
C LYS A 116 6.86 -16.34 -32.68
N LEU A 117 6.48 -15.56 -31.64
CA LEU A 117 5.23 -14.80 -31.67
C LEU A 117 5.24 -13.76 -32.80
N PRO A 118 4.10 -13.58 -33.49
CA PRO A 118 3.88 -12.40 -34.32
C PRO A 118 4.09 -11.11 -33.50
N PRO A 119 4.59 -10.04 -34.11
CA PRO A 119 4.85 -8.78 -33.40
C PRO A 119 3.64 -8.22 -32.63
N THR A 120 2.43 -8.44 -33.16
CA THR A 120 1.18 -8.02 -32.52
C THR A 120 0.85 -8.82 -31.26
N GLU A 121 1.09 -10.14 -31.30
CA GLU A 121 0.87 -11.03 -30.15
C GLU A 121 1.96 -10.81 -29.09
N GLN A 122 3.20 -10.65 -29.50
CA GLN A 122 4.29 -10.31 -28.58
C GLN A 122 3.99 -9.01 -27.81
N LYS A 123 3.58 -7.98 -28.54
CA LYS A 123 3.21 -6.70 -27.92
C LYS A 123 2.05 -6.87 -26.93
N LYS A 124 1.02 -7.63 -27.31
CA LYS A 124 -0.11 -7.91 -26.40
C LYS A 124 0.33 -8.69 -25.17
N LEU A 125 1.20 -9.69 -25.32
CA LEU A 125 1.76 -10.44 -24.21
C LEU A 125 2.54 -9.54 -23.24
N ASP A 126 3.37 -8.63 -23.76
CA ASP A 126 4.14 -7.71 -22.94
C ASP A 126 3.24 -6.71 -22.21
N GLU A 127 2.19 -6.22 -22.88
CA GLU A 127 1.19 -5.33 -22.28
C GLU A 127 0.41 -6.02 -21.15
N GLU A 128 -0.06 -7.26 -21.37
CA GLU A 128 -0.80 -8.01 -20.35
C GLU A 128 0.10 -8.42 -19.17
N LYS A 129 1.35 -8.82 -19.40
CA LYS A 129 2.33 -9.06 -18.32
C LYS A 129 2.55 -7.81 -17.47
N THR A 130 2.73 -6.66 -18.12
CA THR A 130 2.87 -5.38 -17.41
C THR A 130 1.63 -5.05 -16.59
N THR A 131 0.44 -5.29 -17.13
CA THR A 131 -0.83 -5.07 -16.45
C THR A 131 -0.97 -5.97 -15.22
N ALA A 132 -0.68 -7.27 -15.35
CA ALA A 132 -0.71 -8.21 -14.24
C ALA A 132 0.29 -7.84 -13.13
N GLU A 133 1.54 -7.51 -13.51
CA GLU A 133 2.58 -7.11 -12.56
C GLU A 133 2.20 -5.83 -11.79
N ASN A 134 1.68 -4.82 -12.47
CA ASN A 134 1.22 -3.59 -11.83
C ASN A 134 0.02 -3.85 -10.92
N GLY A 135 -0.89 -4.73 -11.33
CA GLY A 135 -1.99 -5.17 -10.50
C GLY A 135 -1.52 -5.86 -9.21
N ILE A 136 -0.57 -6.79 -9.31
CA ILE A 136 0.05 -7.48 -8.16
C ILE A 136 0.71 -6.47 -7.22
N LYS A 137 1.48 -5.51 -7.74
CA LYS A 137 2.09 -4.43 -6.93
C LYS A 137 1.01 -3.62 -6.19
N SER A 138 -0.05 -3.25 -6.89
CA SER A 138 -1.16 -2.49 -6.29
C SER A 138 -1.87 -3.26 -5.17
N VAL A 139 -2.10 -4.57 -5.33
CA VAL A 139 -2.68 -5.42 -4.28
C VAL A 139 -1.75 -5.46 -3.06
N LYS A 140 -0.45 -5.72 -3.25
CA LYS A 140 0.55 -5.75 -2.17
C LYS A 140 0.60 -4.43 -1.38
N ILE A 141 0.52 -3.30 -2.07
CA ILE A 141 0.48 -1.97 -1.43
C ILE A 141 -0.81 -1.82 -0.60
N THR A 142 -1.95 -2.23 -1.14
CA THR A 142 -3.22 -2.17 -0.43
C THR A 142 -3.20 -3.00 0.85
N ASP A 143 -2.65 -4.21 0.78
CA ASP A 143 -2.50 -5.09 1.94
C ASP A 143 -1.51 -4.52 2.98
N ALA A 144 -0.41 -3.92 2.52
CA ALA A 144 0.53 -3.24 3.39
C ALA A 144 -0.11 -2.06 4.13
N LEU A 145 -0.87 -1.21 3.44
CA LEU A 145 -1.62 -0.10 4.05
C LEU A 145 -2.65 -0.60 5.08
N LYS A 146 -3.34 -1.69 4.78
CA LYS A 146 -4.28 -2.33 5.71
C LYS A 146 -3.57 -2.89 6.96
N ASN A 147 -2.40 -3.49 6.78
CA ASN A 147 -1.58 -3.96 7.89
C ASN A 147 -1.14 -2.80 8.80
N VAL A 148 -0.65 -1.69 8.21
CA VAL A 148 -0.31 -0.46 8.96
C VAL A 148 -1.50 0.06 9.75
N GLU A 149 -2.69 0.10 9.15
CA GLU A 149 -3.92 0.52 9.83
C GLU A 149 -4.27 -0.38 11.02
N THR A 150 -4.09 -1.68 10.86
CA THR A 150 -4.31 -2.66 11.95
C THR A 150 -3.36 -2.42 13.11
N ILE A 151 -2.07 -2.18 12.84
CA ILE A 151 -1.05 -1.88 13.85
C ILE A 151 -1.36 -0.53 14.53
N TYR A 152 -1.72 0.50 13.76
CA TYR A 152 -2.16 1.80 14.28
C TYR A 152 -3.34 1.68 15.23
N ASN A 153 -4.38 0.95 14.83
CA ASN A 153 -5.57 0.71 15.66
C ASN A 153 -5.26 -0.11 16.92
N GLY A 154 -4.19 -0.90 16.90
CA GLY A 154 -3.64 -1.60 18.06
C GLY A 154 -2.85 -0.70 19.01
N GLY A 155 -2.62 0.57 18.68
CA GLY A 155 -1.90 1.54 19.52
C GLY A 155 -0.37 1.47 19.44
N ASP A 156 0.20 0.64 18.57
CA ASP A 156 1.66 0.55 18.35
C ASP A 156 2.10 1.55 17.27
N TYR A 157 2.18 2.83 17.65
CA TYR A 157 2.43 3.92 16.71
C TYR A 157 3.85 3.88 16.12
N ASP A 158 4.82 3.39 16.88
CA ASP A 158 6.21 3.27 16.40
C ASP A 158 6.33 2.20 15.32
N LYS A 159 5.73 1.04 15.55
CA LYS A 159 5.67 -0.03 14.56
C LYS A 159 4.85 0.37 13.34
N ALA A 160 3.70 1.05 13.52
CA ALA A 160 2.91 1.57 12.41
C ALA A 160 3.71 2.53 11.54
N THR A 161 4.50 3.45 12.14
CA THR A 161 5.40 4.36 11.43
C THR A 161 6.47 3.59 10.65
N ALA A 162 7.11 2.60 11.27
CA ALA A 162 8.14 1.79 10.64
C ALA A 162 7.59 0.99 9.43
N GLU A 163 6.42 0.37 9.56
CA GLU A 163 5.79 -0.36 8.46
C GLU A 163 5.31 0.58 7.34
N LEU A 164 4.76 1.75 7.67
CA LEU A 164 4.34 2.75 6.69
C LEU A 164 5.53 3.24 5.84
N SER A 165 6.70 3.42 6.45
CA SER A 165 7.91 3.88 5.75
C SER A 165 8.47 2.89 4.74
N LYS A 166 8.09 1.61 4.80
CA LYS A 166 8.52 0.57 3.84
C LYS A 166 7.71 0.59 2.55
N ILE A 167 6.59 1.31 2.52
CA ILE A 167 5.72 1.38 1.35
C ILE A 167 6.32 2.35 0.33
N GLU A 168 6.62 1.83 -0.87
CA GLU A 168 7.09 2.65 -1.99
C GLU A 168 5.97 3.58 -2.48
N THR A 169 6.24 4.89 -2.46
CA THR A 169 5.23 5.91 -2.81
C THR A 169 5.17 6.27 -4.29
N SER A 170 6.15 5.84 -5.09
CA SER A 170 6.28 6.20 -6.51
C SER A 170 5.16 5.66 -7.41
N ASN A 171 4.51 4.57 -6.99
CA ASN A 171 3.53 3.84 -7.80
C ASN A 171 2.16 3.71 -7.10
N LEU A 172 1.85 4.62 -6.18
CA LEU A 172 0.55 4.63 -5.51
C LEU A 172 -0.55 5.11 -6.46
N THR A 173 -1.70 4.45 -6.45
CA THR A 173 -2.92 5.02 -7.00
C THR A 173 -3.37 6.21 -6.14
N ASP A 174 -4.26 7.06 -6.68
CA ASP A 174 -4.79 8.21 -5.93
C ASP A 174 -5.43 7.78 -4.60
N ALA A 175 -6.20 6.69 -4.59
CA ALA A 175 -6.81 6.16 -3.37
C ALA A 175 -5.76 5.64 -2.36
N GLN A 176 -4.71 4.98 -2.82
CA GLN A 176 -3.61 4.51 -1.97
C GLN A 176 -2.79 5.68 -1.41
N SER A 177 -2.55 6.72 -2.23
CA SER A 177 -1.85 7.94 -1.81
C SER A 177 -2.62 8.66 -0.70
N GLN A 178 -3.93 8.84 -0.87
CA GLN A 178 -4.80 9.43 0.14
C GLN A 178 -4.80 8.62 1.44
N LYS A 179 -4.89 7.29 1.34
CA LYS A 179 -4.84 6.40 2.51
C LYS A 179 -3.49 6.47 3.22
N TYR A 180 -2.39 6.48 2.47
CA TYR A 180 -1.03 6.62 3.00
C TYR A 180 -0.88 7.92 3.79
N GLN A 181 -1.27 9.07 3.19
CA GLN A 181 -1.19 10.38 3.84
C GLN A 181 -2.06 10.48 5.09
N SER A 182 -3.28 9.91 5.02
CA SER A 182 -4.19 9.84 6.17
C SER A 182 -3.58 9.05 7.32
N LEU A 183 -3.02 7.86 7.03
CA LEU A 183 -2.35 7.04 8.04
C LEU A 183 -1.14 7.77 8.63
N GLN A 184 -0.31 8.40 7.81
CA GLN A 184 0.85 9.17 8.25
C GLN A 184 0.47 10.26 9.25
N THR A 185 -0.57 11.04 8.92
CA THR A 185 -1.07 12.12 9.78
C THR A 185 -1.67 11.58 11.08
N ASN A 186 -2.50 10.53 10.99
CA ASN A 186 -3.18 9.95 12.14
C ASN A 186 -2.18 9.32 13.12
N ILE A 187 -1.19 8.60 12.62
CA ILE A 187 -0.13 7.98 13.44
C ILE A 187 0.68 9.06 14.17
N ALA A 188 1.09 10.12 13.45
CA ALA A 188 1.85 11.21 14.06
C ALA A 188 1.07 11.93 15.18
N ASN A 189 -0.21 12.23 14.94
CA ASN A 189 -1.07 12.88 15.92
C ASN A 189 -1.31 11.98 17.15
N ALA A 190 -1.58 10.68 16.94
CA ALA A 190 -1.82 9.76 18.02
C ALA A 190 -0.56 9.52 18.87
N LYS A 191 0.61 9.43 18.23
CA LYS A 191 1.90 9.31 18.92
C LYS A 191 2.17 10.53 19.80
N ALA A 192 2.01 11.75 19.27
CA ALA A 192 2.19 12.99 20.01
C ALA A 192 1.21 13.09 21.21
N ALA A 193 -0.05 12.67 21.02
CA ALA A 193 -1.02 12.65 22.10
C ALA A 193 -0.65 11.63 23.20
N ALA A 194 -0.17 10.46 22.83
CA ALA A 194 0.28 9.44 23.78
C ALA A 194 1.51 9.90 24.58
N GLU A 195 2.50 10.51 23.93
CA GLU A 195 3.69 11.06 24.58
C GLU A 195 3.31 12.18 25.56
N LYS A 196 2.39 13.08 25.18
CA LYS A 196 1.89 14.14 26.04
C LYS A 196 1.19 13.55 27.26
N ALA A 197 0.29 12.60 27.09
CA ALA A 197 -0.42 11.94 28.20
C ALA A 197 0.55 11.23 29.16
N ALA A 198 1.57 10.56 28.63
CA ALA A 198 2.63 9.93 29.45
C ALA A 198 3.43 10.96 30.26
N ALA A 199 3.80 12.09 29.63
CA ALA A 199 4.50 13.17 30.30
C ALA A 199 3.64 13.82 31.42
N GLU A 200 2.36 14.08 31.16
CA GLU A 200 1.42 14.62 32.15
C GLU A 200 1.24 13.66 33.34
N LYS A 201 1.11 12.35 33.05
CA LYS A 201 1.03 11.33 34.11
C LYS A 201 2.31 11.29 34.96
N ALA A 202 3.48 11.28 34.32
CA ALA A 202 4.77 11.29 35.01
C ALA A 202 4.93 12.57 35.88
N ALA A 203 4.51 13.73 35.38
CA ALA A 203 4.54 14.99 36.13
C ALA A 203 3.58 14.94 37.33
N ALA A 204 2.38 14.37 37.17
CA ALA A 204 1.43 14.20 38.26
C ALA A 204 1.97 13.26 39.35
N GLU A 205 2.57 12.13 38.95
CA GLU A 205 3.20 11.17 39.87
C GLU A 205 4.38 11.80 40.64
N ALA A 206 5.23 12.59 39.93
CA ALA A 206 6.33 13.31 40.55
C ALA A 206 5.83 14.34 41.59
N LYS A 207 4.76 15.08 41.26
CA LYS A 207 4.13 16.02 42.15
C LYS A 207 3.50 15.34 43.37
N ALA A 208 2.85 14.22 43.20
CA ALA A 208 2.32 13.42 44.30
C ALA A 208 3.41 12.89 45.25
N LYS A 209 4.56 12.52 44.72
CA LYS A 209 5.71 12.09 45.51
C LYS A 209 6.39 13.23 46.28
N GLN A 210 6.29 14.46 45.80
CA GLN A 210 6.87 15.64 46.44
C GLN A 210 6.14 16.01 47.75
N GLY A 211 4.84 15.67 47.80
CA GLY A 211 4.01 15.98 48.95
C GLY A 211 3.66 17.50 49.06
N ILE A 212 3.09 17.91 50.18
CA ILE A 212 2.78 19.29 50.52
C ILE A 212 4.03 20.03 51.05
N SER A 213 4.09 21.34 50.88
CA SER A 213 5.13 22.18 51.47
C SER A 213 4.86 22.45 52.97
N GLN A 214 5.91 22.92 53.68
CA GLN A 214 5.77 23.37 55.07
C GLN A 214 4.67 24.41 55.23
N SER A 215 4.64 25.43 54.37
CA SER A 215 3.63 26.48 54.44
C SER A 215 2.20 25.95 54.18
N GLN A 216 2.08 24.91 53.35
CA GLN A 216 0.77 24.23 53.16
C GLN A 216 0.38 23.48 54.44
N ALA A 217 1.33 22.78 55.10
CA ALA A 217 1.06 22.06 56.33
C ALA A 217 0.65 23.03 57.45
N GLU A 218 1.34 24.16 57.59
CA GLU A 218 0.97 25.24 58.55
C GLU A 218 -0.43 25.76 58.30
N ASN A 219 -0.80 26.01 57.02
CA ASN A 219 -2.13 26.47 56.64
C ASN A 219 -3.22 25.40 56.90
N LEU A 220 -2.91 24.12 56.68
CA LEU A 220 -3.87 23.05 56.97
C LEU A 220 -4.17 22.98 58.49
N VAL A 221 -3.15 23.11 59.36
CA VAL A 221 -3.35 23.15 60.79
C VAL A 221 -4.13 24.41 61.20
N LEU A 222 -3.76 25.59 60.67
CA LEU A 222 -4.46 26.84 60.94
C LEU A 222 -5.95 26.75 60.55
N ASN A 223 -6.28 26.06 59.50
CA ASN A 223 -7.66 25.86 59.03
C ASN A 223 -8.51 24.94 59.93
N THR A 224 -7.93 24.24 60.87
CA THR A 224 -8.67 23.49 61.88
C THR A 224 -9.28 24.37 62.97
N PHE A 225 -8.85 25.62 63.09
CA PHE A 225 -9.37 26.60 64.06
C PHE A 225 -10.47 27.48 63.44
N ASN A 226 -11.28 28.10 64.29
CA ASN A 226 -12.32 29.03 63.88
C ASN A 226 -11.72 30.28 63.20
N ALA A 227 -12.46 30.90 62.30
CA ALA A 227 -11.95 32.06 61.56
C ALA A 227 -11.61 33.27 62.48
N SER A 228 -12.33 33.43 63.59
CA SER A 228 -12.07 34.48 64.61
C SER A 228 -10.72 34.28 65.27
N ASP A 229 -10.33 33.01 65.48
CA ASP A 229 -9.13 32.70 66.31
C ASP A 229 -7.88 32.71 65.46
N ARG A 230 -8.00 32.50 64.16
CA ARG A 230 -6.84 32.41 63.22
C ARG A 230 -5.97 33.65 63.18
N ALA A 231 -6.54 34.82 63.39
CA ALA A 231 -5.81 36.07 63.32
C ALA A 231 -4.76 36.20 64.43
N GLU A 232 -4.95 35.53 65.55
CA GLU A 232 -4.11 35.57 66.72
C GLU A 232 -3.18 34.34 66.81
N LEU A 233 -3.36 33.37 65.92
CA LEU A 233 -2.59 32.14 65.94
C LEU A 233 -1.47 32.15 64.91
N LYS A 234 -0.30 31.58 65.31
CA LYS A 234 0.83 31.33 64.45
C LYS A 234 1.11 29.83 64.41
N CYS A 235 1.11 29.28 63.21
CA CYS A 235 1.54 27.89 62.97
C CYS A 235 2.96 27.88 62.45
N VAL A 236 3.80 27.02 63.02
CA VAL A 236 5.21 26.88 62.66
C VAL A 236 5.59 25.43 62.61
N VAL A 237 6.15 24.98 61.47
CA VAL A 237 6.79 23.70 61.39
C VAL A 237 8.08 23.72 62.22
N TYR A 238 8.12 22.99 63.30
CA TYR A 238 9.27 22.93 64.19
C TYR A 238 10.15 21.71 64.00
N ASP A 239 9.58 20.68 63.37
CA ASP A 239 10.30 19.43 63.04
C ASP A 239 9.64 18.75 61.83
N GLN A 240 10.34 17.91 61.15
CA GLN A 240 9.85 17.14 59.98
C GLN A 240 10.51 15.77 59.86
N SER A 241 9.72 14.82 59.36
CA SER A 241 10.21 13.53 58.93
C SER A 241 10.04 13.37 57.43
N SER A 242 10.39 12.21 56.90
CA SER A 242 10.13 11.87 55.49
C SER A 242 8.64 11.85 55.11
N SER A 243 7.75 11.58 56.07
CA SER A 243 6.30 11.41 55.85
C SER A 243 5.44 12.46 56.54
N CYS A 244 5.96 13.23 57.51
CA CYS A 244 5.15 14.13 58.30
C CYS A 244 5.85 15.48 58.55
N TYR A 245 5.06 16.53 58.76
CA TYR A 245 5.45 17.76 59.38
C TYR A 245 4.92 17.80 60.81
N TYR A 246 5.71 18.28 61.73
CA TYR A 246 5.33 18.54 63.13
C TYR A 246 5.11 20.04 63.25
N VAL A 247 3.83 20.44 63.40
CA VAL A 247 3.42 21.85 63.38
C VAL A 247 3.01 22.28 64.79
N ARG A 248 3.64 23.31 65.31
CA ARG A 248 3.33 23.93 66.58
C ARG A 248 2.39 25.11 66.36
N VAL A 249 1.31 25.18 67.12
CA VAL A 249 0.39 26.33 67.16
C VAL A 249 0.66 27.16 68.39
N LEU A 250 0.91 28.42 68.15
CA LEU A 250 1.21 29.41 69.19
C LEU A 250 0.15 30.52 69.14
N TRP A 251 -0.30 30.98 70.32
CA TRP A 251 -1.17 32.15 70.47
C TRP A 251 -0.31 33.31 70.96
N HIS A 252 -0.39 34.49 70.31
CA HIS A 252 0.27 35.70 70.73
C HIS A 252 -0.53 36.36 71.84
N ASN A 253 0.09 36.69 72.95
CA ASN A 253 -0.50 37.41 74.02
C ASN A 253 0.01 38.89 74.01
N ASP A 254 -0.84 39.80 73.55
CA ASP A 254 -0.50 41.20 73.33
C ASP A 254 -0.15 41.95 74.65
N TYR A 255 -0.62 41.49 75.82
CA TYR A 255 -0.30 42.10 77.11
C TYR A 255 1.13 41.72 77.59
N THR A 256 1.62 40.60 77.23
CA THR A 256 2.94 40.11 77.72
C THR A 256 4.02 39.99 76.63
N ASP A 257 3.62 40.28 75.39
CA ASP A 257 4.45 40.08 74.17
C ASP A 257 5.10 38.70 74.11
N ARG A 258 4.35 37.67 74.53
CA ARG A 258 4.81 36.30 74.58
C ARG A 258 3.87 35.39 73.78
N TYR A 259 4.47 34.33 73.22
CA TYR A 259 3.76 33.26 72.57
C TYR A 259 3.45 32.14 73.58
N ASN A 260 2.20 31.73 73.67
CA ASN A 260 1.75 30.59 74.47
C ASN A 260 1.46 29.39 73.57
N LEU A 261 1.83 28.21 73.98
CA LEU A 261 1.57 26.95 73.26
C LEU A 261 0.06 26.66 73.32
N VAL A 262 -0.55 26.49 72.14
CA VAL A 262 -1.93 26.02 71.99
C VAL A 262 -1.98 24.50 71.78
N GLY A 263 -1.03 23.99 71.03
CA GLY A 263 -0.90 22.55 70.78
C GLY A 263 0.08 22.22 69.67
N ASP A 264 0.45 20.95 69.62
CA ASP A 264 1.26 20.40 68.55
C ASP A 264 0.39 19.48 67.66
N TYR A 265 0.69 19.48 66.38
CA TYR A 265 -0.06 18.75 65.34
C TYR A 265 0.92 18.03 64.43
N ILE A 266 0.45 16.88 63.91
CA ILE A 266 1.18 16.09 62.89
C ILE A 266 0.40 16.22 61.58
N VAL A 267 1.08 16.62 60.53
CA VAL A 267 0.51 16.70 59.18
C VAL A 267 1.20 15.71 58.26
N ASP A 268 0.45 14.78 57.76
CA ASP A 268 0.97 13.82 56.75
C ASP A 268 1.36 14.56 55.47
N ARG A 269 2.58 14.39 55.01
CA ARG A 269 3.15 15.12 53.86
C ARG A 269 2.48 14.81 52.55
N PHE A 270 1.91 13.65 52.41
CA PHE A 270 1.38 13.19 51.14
C PHE A 270 -0.14 13.29 51.05
N THR A 271 -0.82 13.12 52.18
CA THR A 271 -2.29 13.22 52.21
C THR A 271 -2.82 14.57 52.74
N GLY A 272 -1.98 15.31 53.43
CA GLY A 272 -2.38 16.51 54.12
C GLY A 272 -3.24 16.29 55.38
N ALA A 273 -3.38 15.03 55.82
CA ALA A 273 -4.16 14.70 57.03
C ALA A 273 -3.53 15.33 58.27
N VAL A 274 -4.38 16.06 59.03
CA VAL A 274 -4.00 16.75 60.27
C VAL A 274 -4.46 15.95 61.47
N THR A 275 -3.50 15.64 62.37
CA THR A 275 -3.79 14.93 63.63
C THR A 275 -3.19 15.76 64.80
N LYS A 276 -3.99 15.98 65.88
CA LYS A 276 -3.46 16.62 67.10
C LYS A 276 -2.57 15.62 67.81
N ASN A 277 -1.36 16.08 68.16
CA ASN A 277 -0.35 15.28 68.87
C ASN A 277 -0.60 15.30 70.35
#